data_dc86d38f8dcb71218e1b7e8b15247973
#
_entry.id   dc86d38f8dcb71218e1b7e8b15247973
#
_cell.length_a   1.000
_cell.length_b   1.000
_cell.length_c   1.000
_cell.angle_alpha   90.00
_cell.angle_beta   90.00
_cell.angle_gamma   90.00
#
_symmetry.space_group_name_H-M   'P 1'
#
loop_
_entity.id
_entity.type
_entity.pdbx_description
1 polymer ?
#
loop_
_entity_poly.entity_id
_entity_poly.type
_entity_poly.pdbx_seq_one_letter_code
_entity_poly.pdbx_strand_id
1 'polypeptide(L)'
;MKTILITGATSGIGLAAAKKLAKSKNQLILCGRRQRKLDEISSELSKTSNILSLCFDVSEKNEVTKLLDNLPEGFSSIDILINNAGNAHGMDTIQDGSLEDWDNMIDSNVKGLLYVSRIIIPKMIEKQSGHIINIGSLAGREVYEKGNIYCATKHAVNAISKAMRIDLNKTGIKVSEINPGLVETDFSNVRFKGDNDRAKKVYQGYKALQSDDIADVIEFVINRPSHVNIADILVLPQAQATSSIIDKK
;
A
#
# COMPACT_ATOMS: atom_id res chain seq x y z
N MET A 1 -17.80 2.68 13.52
CA MET A 1 -16.51 2.01 13.71
C MET A 1 -16.34 1.06 12.52
N LYS A 2 -15.21 1.09 11.84
CA LYS A 2 -14.89 0.21 10.70
C LYS A 2 -13.72 -0.68 11.04
N THR A 3 -13.71 -1.91 10.52
CA THR A 3 -12.55 -2.82 10.59
C THR A 3 -11.70 -2.65 9.35
N ILE A 4 -10.45 -2.23 9.52
CA ILE A 4 -9.54 -1.87 8.43
C ILE A 4 -8.30 -2.75 8.49
N LEU A 5 -8.04 -3.50 7.41
CA LEU A 5 -6.82 -4.27 7.24
C LEU A 5 -5.81 -3.46 6.44
N ILE A 6 -4.58 -3.32 6.96
CA ILE A 6 -3.51 -2.56 6.33
C ILE A 6 -2.28 -3.45 6.17
N THR A 7 -1.88 -3.73 4.93
CA THR A 7 -0.63 -4.43 4.66
C THR A 7 0.55 -3.46 4.62
N GLY A 8 1.74 -3.90 5.05
CA GLY A 8 2.91 -3.03 5.12
C GLY A 8 2.79 -1.93 6.18
N ALA A 9 2.10 -2.20 7.29
CA ALA A 9 1.77 -1.22 8.34
C ALA A 9 2.95 -0.79 9.23
N THR A 10 4.16 -1.33 9.02
CA THR A 10 5.29 -1.11 9.94
C THR A 10 6.18 0.09 9.59
N SER A 11 5.93 0.79 8.48
CA SER A 11 6.67 2.00 8.07
C SER A 11 5.92 2.80 7.00
N GLY A 12 6.42 3.99 6.69
CA GLY A 12 5.97 4.80 5.57
C GLY A 12 4.47 5.07 5.57
N ILE A 13 3.88 5.00 4.39
CA ILE A 13 2.45 5.28 4.15
C ILE A 13 1.54 4.39 4.99
N GLY A 14 1.85 3.08 5.10
CA GLY A 14 1.03 2.14 5.88
C GLY A 14 0.99 2.47 7.36
N LEU A 15 2.13 2.88 7.95
CA LEU A 15 2.20 3.31 9.34
C LEU A 15 1.46 4.64 9.56
N ALA A 16 1.65 5.61 8.67
CA ALA A 16 0.94 6.89 8.75
C ALA A 16 -0.57 6.70 8.64
N ALA A 17 -1.03 5.86 7.71
CA ALA A 17 -2.43 5.47 7.59
C ALA A 17 -2.96 4.80 8.87
N ALA A 18 -2.21 3.86 9.45
CA ALA A 18 -2.60 3.21 10.71
C ALA A 18 -2.76 4.23 11.84
N LYS A 19 -1.77 5.14 12.02
CA LYS A 19 -1.83 6.19 13.03
C LYS A 19 -2.99 7.16 12.81
N LYS A 20 -3.25 7.55 11.58
CA LYS A 20 -4.36 8.43 11.22
C LYS A 20 -5.71 7.78 11.50
N LEU A 21 -5.90 6.56 11.02
CA LEU A 21 -7.17 5.85 11.11
C LEU A 21 -7.49 5.36 12.53
N ALA A 22 -6.48 5.14 13.37
CA ALA A 22 -6.67 4.84 14.79
C ALA A 22 -7.33 6.01 15.54
N LYS A 23 -6.99 7.28 15.21
CA LYS A 23 -7.60 8.48 15.84
C LYS A 23 -9.12 8.54 15.64
N SER A 24 -9.63 7.97 14.55
CA SER A 24 -11.06 7.92 14.21
C SER A 24 -11.78 6.72 14.85
N LYS A 25 -11.16 6.09 15.88
CA LYS A 25 -11.70 4.93 16.63
C LYS A 25 -12.09 3.74 15.74
N ASN A 26 -11.36 3.52 14.64
CA ASN A 26 -11.52 2.33 13.82
C ASN A 26 -10.80 1.14 14.47
N GLN A 27 -11.26 -0.07 14.17
CA GLN A 27 -10.58 -1.30 14.49
C GLN A 27 -9.56 -1.62 13.40
N LEU A 28 -8.31 -1.91 13.75
CA LEU A 28 -7.24 -2.07 12.76
C LEU A 28 -6.60 -3.47 12.84
N ILE A 29 -6.40 -4.07 11.67
CA ILE A 29 -5.56 -5.25 11.48
C ILE A 29 -4.28 -4.79 10.79
N LEU A 30 -3.17 -4.81 11.53
CA LEU A 30 -1.86 -4.33 11.06
C LEU A 30 -1.01 -5.51 10.61
N CYS A 31 -0.70 -5.58 9.31
CA CYS A 31 0.10 -6.66 8.75
C CYS A 31 1.49 -6.16 8.33
N GLY A 32 2.52 -6.97 8.62
CA GLY A 32 3.91 -6.67 8.25
C GLY A 32 4.87 -7.79 8.62
N ARG A 33 6.13 -7.69 8.20
CA ARG A 33 7.15 -8.72 8.39
C ARG A 33 7.98 -8.56 9.67
N ARG A 34 7.88 -7.41 10.34
CA ARG A 34 8.74 -7.04 11.48
C ARG A 34 7.95 -7.12 12.77
N GLN A 35 7.98 -8.30 13.44
CA GLN A 35 7.20 -8.54 14.66
C GLN A 35 7.42 -7.44 15.71
N ARG A 36 8.68 -7.15 16.06
CA ARG A 36 8.98 -6.12 17.06
C ARG A 36 8.36 -4.75 16.74
N LYS A 37 8.40 -4.34 15.45
CA LYS A 37 7.77 -3.08 15.01
C LYS A 37 6.25 -3.14 15.14
N LEU A 38 5.63 -4.27 14.80
CA LEU A 38 4.20 -4.47 14.98
C LEU A 38 3.79 -4.37 16.44
N ASP A 39 4.58 -4.97 17.36
CA ASP A 39 4.32 -4.93 18.80
C ASP A 39 4.40 -3.50 19.35
N GLU A 40 5.45 -2.75 18.97
CA GLU A 40 5.64 -1.34 19.34
C GLU A 40 4.45 -0.49 18.86
N ILE A 41 4.05 -0.61 17.58
CA ILE A 41 2.95 0.14 16.98
C ILE A 41 1.61 -0.25 17.61
N SER A 42 1.37 -1.55 17.80
CA SER A 42 0.15 -2.04 18.43
C SER A 42 0.00 -1.51 19.85
N SER A 43 1.08 -1.52 20.63
CA SER A 43 1.07 -0.95 22.00
C SER A 43 0.78 0.55 21.98
N GLU A 44 1.32 1.31 21.03
CA GLU A 44 1.03 2.74 20.87
C GLU A 44 -0.45 2.98 20.54
N LEU A 45 -0.97 2.28 19.51
CA LEU A 45 -2.30 2.54 18.94
C LEU A 45 -3.45 1.90 19.73
N SER A 46 -3.18 0.88 20.54
CA SER A 46 -4.19 0.25 21.40
C SER A 46 -4.75 1.18 22.48
N LYS A 47 -4.10 2.33 22.70
CA LYS A 47 -4.61 3.38 23.58
C LYS A 47 -5.87 4.09 23.03
N THR A 48 -6.09 4.02 21.71
CA THR A 48 -7.17 4.74 21.02
C THR A 48 -8.07 3.85 20.17
N SER A 49 -7.60 2.66 19.79
CA SER A 49 -8.27 1.76 18.86
C SER A 49 -8.08 0.29 19.26
N ASN A 50 -8.96 -0.57 18.78
CA ASN A 50 -8.77 -2.02 18.92
C ASN A 50 -7.83 -2.50 17.81
N ILE A 51 -6.70 -3.10 18.16
CA ILE A 51 -5.62 -3.47 17.25
C ILE A 51 -5.38 -4.98 17.27
N LEU A 52 -5.32 -5.58 16.08
CA LEU A 52 -4.80 -6.91 15.84
C LEU A 52 -3.53 -6.78 14.98
N SER A 53 -2.41 -7.31 15.43
CA SER A 53 -1.18 -7.39 14.64
C SER A 53 -0.96 -8.79 14.11
N LEU A 54 -0.61 -8.89 12.81
CA LEU A 54 -0.32 -10.14 12.13
C LEU A 54 1.04 -10.05 11.45
N CYS A 55 1.98 -10.89 11.90
CA CYS A 55 3.33 -10.92 11.33
C CYS A 55 3.42 -11.97 10.22
N PHE A 56 3.52 -11.51 8.98
CA PHE A 56 3.74 -12.36 7.81
C PHE A 56 4.30 -11.55 6.63
N ASP A 57 4.86 -12.26 5.66
CA ASP A 57 5.20 -11.71 4.34
C ASP A 57 4.02 -11.90 3.39
N VAL A 58 3.60 -10.82 2.72
CA VAL A 58 2.50 -10.89 1.74
C VAL A 58 2.84 -11.76 0.51
N SER A 59 4.13 -11.96 0.21
CA SER A 59 4.60 -12.84 -0.85
C SER A 59 4.44 -14.33 -0.53
N GLU A 60 4.30 -14.67 0.76
CA GLU A 60 4.17 -16.04 1.25
C GLU A 60 2.69 -16.47 1.28
N LYS A 61 2.21 -17.01 0.15
CA LYS A 61 0.80 -17.41 -0.04
C LYS A 61 0.24 -18.21 1.13
N ASN A 62 0.99 -19.18 1.63
CA ASN A 62 0.52 -20.09 2.69
C ASN A 62 0.33 -19.36 4.02
N GLU A 63 1.25 -18.43 4.37
CA GLU A 63 1.14 -17.61 5.58
C GLU A 63 -0.07 -16.67 5.48
N VAL A 64 -0.21 -15.97 4.34
CA VAL A 64 -1.34 -15.08 4.06
C VAL A 64 -2.66 -15.84 4.23
N THR A 65 -2.79 -17.02 3.61
CA THR A 65 -4.00 -17.84 3.70
C THR A 65 -4.27 -18.26 5.14
N LYS A 66 -3.26 -18.85 5.81
CA LYS A 66 -3.41 -19.35 7.18
C LYS A 66 -3.89 -18.27 8.16
N LEU A 67 -3.33 -17.06 8.07
CA LEU A 67 -3.62 -16.00 9.04
C LEU A 67 -4.92 -15.25 8.71
N LEU A 68 -5.22 -14.99 7.44
CA LEU A 68 -6.39 -14.20 7.07
C LEU A 68 -7.69 -15.03 6.99
N ASP A 69 -7.60 -16.35 6.81
CA ASP A 69 -8.77 -17.23 6.92
C ASP A 69 -9.19 -17.45 8.37
N ASN A 70 -8.26 -17.36 9.32
CA ASN A 70 -8.48 -17.65 10.75
C ASN A 70 -8.44 -16.37 11.61
N LEU A 71 -9.01 -15.27 11.14
CA LEU A 71 -9.13 -14.05 11.94
C LEU A 71 -10.05 -14.29 13.14
N PRO A 72 -9.70 -13.74 14.32
CA PRO A 72 -10.58 -13.77 15.49
C PRO A 72 -11.97 -13.19 15.16
N GLU A 73 -13.02 -13.70 15.80
CA GLU A 73 -14.42 -13.33 15.55
C GLU A 73 -14.62 -11.80 15.52
N GLY A 74 -14.05 -11.07 16.46
CA GLY A 74 -14.14 -9.60 16.50
C GLY A 74 -13.47 -8.87 15.33
N PHE A 75 -12.60 -9.54 14.53
CA PHE A 75 -11.86 -8.96 13.40
C PHE A 75 -12.22 -9.57 12.03
N SER A 76 -13.12 -10.53 11.99
CA SER A 76 -13.44 -11.30 10.77
C SER A 76 -14.20 -10.48 9.71
N SER A 77 -14.97 -9.47 10.14
CA SER A 77 -15.76 -8.62 9.22
C SER A 77 -14.99 -7.37 8.80
N ILE A 78 -14.17 -7.50 7.76
CA ILE A 78 -13.34 -6.41 7.24
C ILE A 78 -14.16 -5.48 6.36
N ASP A 79 -14.14 -4.17 6.66
CA ASP A 79 -14.83 -3.11 5.90
C ASP A 79 -13.92 -2.48 4.86
N ILE A 80 -12.64 -2.35 5.17
CA ILE A 80 -11.66 -1.71 4.29
C ILE A 80 -10.40 -2.56 4.24
N LEU A 81 -9.93 -2.81 3.01
CA LEU A 81 -8.62 -3.40 2.73
C LEU A 81 -7.71 -2.34 2.13
N ILE A 82 -6.58 -2.07 2.77
CA ILE A 82 -5.53 -1.20 2.24
C ILE A 82 -4.34 -2.08 1.84
N ASN A 83 -4.23 -2.35 0.55
CA ASN A 83 -3.09 -3.02 -0.06
C ASN A 83 -1.96 -2.00 -0.24
N ASN A 84 -1.16 -1.83 0.81
CA ASN A 84 -0.04 -0.90 0.82
C ASN A 84 1.32 -1.60 0.79
N ALA A 85 1.42 -2.86 1.20
CA ALA A 85 2.68 -3.60 1.14
C ALA A 85 3.24 -3.59 -0.29
N GLY A 86 4.51 -3.22 -0.41
CA GLY A 86 5.24 -3.16 -1.66
C GLY A 86 6.62 -2.56 -1.47
N ASN A 87 7.49 -2.83 -2.41
CA ASN A 87 8.88 -2.39 -2.38
C ASN A 87 9.40 -2.06 -3.77
N ALA A 88 10.59 -1.48 -3.84
CA ALA A 88 11.43 -1.45 -5.02
C ALA A 88 12.84 -1.90 -4.63
N HIS A 89 13.51 -2.58 -5.54
CA HIS A 89 14.87 -3.04 -5.39
C HIS A 89 15.68 -2.69 -6.64
N GLY A 90 16.88 -2.16 -6.43
CA GLY A 90 17.78 -1.78 -7.50
C GLY A 90 17.31 -0.61 -8.36
N MET A 91 18.18 -0.19 -9.25
CA MET A 91 17.95 0.82 -10.27
C MET A 91 18.99 0.62 -11.38
N ASP A 92 18.88 -0.51 -12.06
CA ASP A 92 19.80 -0.96 -13.09
C ASP A 92 19.08 -1.01 -14.44
N THR A 93 19.84 -1.05 -15.52
CA THR A 93 19.28 -1.25 -16.86
C THR A 93 18.72 -2.68 -16.98
N ILE A 94 17.85 -2.92 -17.98
CA ILE A 94 17.15 -4.22 -18.08
C ILE A 94 18.12 -5.40 -18.28
N GLN A 95 19.24 -5.20 -18.94
CA GLN A 95 20.24 -6.24 -19.18
C GLN A 95 21.15 -6.51 -17.97
N ASP A 96 21.22 -5.58 -17.00
CA ASP A 96 22.12 -5.66 -15.83
C ASP A 96 21.37 -5.89 -14.51
N GLY A 97 20.03 -5.93 -14.57
CA GLY A 97 19.18 -6.02 -13.37
C GLY A 97 19.28 -7.38 -12.69
N SER A 98 19.17 -7.39 -11.35
CA SER A 98 19.15 -8.58 -10.53
C SER A 98 17.82 -9.31 -10.67
N LEU A 99 17.84 -10.59 -11.06
CA LEU A 99 16.65 -11.45 -11.12
C LEU A 99 15.98 -11.59 -9.75
N GLU A 100 16.78 -11.73 -8.68
CA GLU A 100 16.26 -11.78 -7.31
C GLU A 100 15.49 -10.50 -6.92
N ASP A 101 16.01 -9.32 -7.29
CA ASP A 101 15.32 -8.05 -7.06
C ASP A 101 14.00 -7.99 -7.84
N TRP A 102 13.98 -8.53 -9.06
CA TRP A 102 12.77 -8.59 -9.89
C TRP A 102 11.71 -9.52 -9.30
N ASP A 103 12.11 -10.73 -8.89
CA ASP A 103 11.22 -11.68 -8.24
C ASP A 103 10.63 -11.08 -6.96
N ASN A 104 11.47 -10.49 -6.09
CA ASN A 104 11.02 -9.82 -4.87
C ASN A 104 10.00 -8.69 -5.13
N MET A 105 10.18 -7.91 -6.19
CA MET A 105 9.22 -6.86 -6.56
C MET A 105 7.91 -7.43 -7.10
N ILE A 106 7.96 -8.45 -7.96
CA ILE A 106 6.76 -9.09 -8.51
C ILE A 106 5.99 -9.80 -7.41
N ASP A 107 6.68 -10.55 -6.57
CA ASP A 107 6.08 -11.33 -5.50
C ASP A 107 5.38 -10.45 -4.46
N SER A 108 6.02 -9.37 -4.03
CA SER A 108 5.40 -8.48 -3.03
C SER A 108 4.35 -7.53 -3.63
N ASN A 109 4.67 -6.86 -4.75
CA ASN A 109 3.82 -5.77 -5.27
C ASN A 109 2.60 -6.29 -6.05
N VAL A 110 2.71 -7.47 -6.67
CA VAL A 110 1.65 -8.05 -7.52
C VAL A 110 1.03 -9.26 -6.86
N LYS A 111 1.80 -10.33 -6.64
CA LYS A 111 1.26 -11.57 -6.07
C LYS A 111 0.74 -11.35 -4.65
N GLY A 112 1.49 -10.62 -3.80
CA GLY A 112 1.08 -10.33 -2.43
C GLY A 112 -0.24 -9.57 -2.35
N LEU A 113 -0.43 -8.54 -3.20
CA LEU A 113 -1.69 -7.84 -3.32
C LEU A 113 -2.83 -8.79 -3.72
N LEU A 114 -2.59 -9.67 -4.70
CA LEU A 114 -3.57 -10.64 -5.16
C LEU A 114 -3.91 -11.68 -4.09
N TYR A 115 -2.92 -12.20 -3.35
CA TYR A 115 -3.15 -13.21 -2.30
C TYR A 115 -4.05 -12.66 -1.19
N VAL A 116 -3.73 -11.48 -0.68
CA VAL A 116 -4.53 -10.81 0.35
C VAL A 116 -5.95 -10.51 -0.18
N SER A 117 -6.05 -9.91 -1.36
CA SER A 117 -7.33 -9.57 -1.97
C SER A 117 -8.21 -10.79 -2.20
N ARG A 118 -7.63 -11.92 -2.66
CA ARG A 118 -8.36 -13.17 -2.95
C ARG A 118 -9.05 -13.76 -1.71
N ILE A 119 -8.50 -13.51 -0.53
CA ILE A 119 -9.08 -14.00 0.73
C ILE A 119 -10.13 -13.03 1.26
N ILE A 120 -9.89 -11.73 1.13
CA ILE A 120 -10.76 -10.70 1.74
C ILE A 120 -11.99 -10.41 0.87
N ILE A 121 -11.85 -10.39 -0.46
CA ILE A 121 -12.95 -10.05 -1.37
C ILE A 121 -14.19 -10.94 -1.17
N PRO A 122 -14.10 -12.28 -1.07
CA PRO A 122 -15.28 -13.12 -0.84
C PRO A 122 -16.06 -12.74 0.43
N LYS A 123 -15.34 -12.40 1.52
CA LYS A 123 -15.93 -11.96 2.78
C LYS A 123 -16.67 -10.61 2.62
N MET A 124 -16.15 -9.71 1.79
CA MET A 124 -16.81 -8.45 1.46
C MET A 124 -18.05 -8.66 0.54
N ILE A 125 -17.97 -9.60 -0.40
CA ILE A 125 -19.09 -9.96 -1.29
C ILE A 125 -20.24 -10.52 -0.47
N GLU A 126 -19.98 -11.42 0.46
CA GLU A 126 -20.99 -12.03 1.34
C GLU A 126 -21.79 -10.97 2.10
N LYS A 127 -21.13 -9.93 2.61
CA LYS A 127 -21.81 -8.81 3.28
C LYS A 127 -22.29 -7.69 2.35
N GLN A 128 -22.08 -7.81 1.01
CA GLN A 128 -22.42 -6.82 -0.01
C GLN A 128 -21.89 -5.40 0.29
N SER A 129 -20.77 -5.32 0.94
CA SER A 129 -20.16 -4.03 1.35
C SER A 129 -18.66 -4.18 1.56
N GLY A 130 -17.89 -3.23 1.07
CA GLY A 130 -16.45 -3.18 1.27
C GLY A 130 -15.80 -2.02 0.51
N HIS A 131 -14.56 -1.72 0.86
CA HIS A 131 -13.76 -0.77 0.12
C HIS A 131 -12.30 -1.26 0.05
N ILE A 132 -11.81 -1.50 -1.15
CA ILE A 132 -10.43 -1.89 -1.42
C ILE A 132 -9.67 -0.65 -1.86
N ILE A 133 -8.54 -0.38 -1.20
CA ILE A 133 -7.61 0.70 -1.57
C ILE A 133 -6.28 0.08 -1.93
N ASN A 134 -5.88 0.23 -3.17
CA ASN A 134 -4.59 -0.21 -3.66
C ASN A 134 -3.63 0.99 -3.71
N ILE A 135 -2.47 0.87 -3.10
CA ILE A 135 -1.42 1.89 -3.21
C ILE A 135 -0.60 1.63 -4.48
N GLY A 136 -0.95 2.38 -5.50
CA GLY A 136 -0.24 2.42 -6.78
C GLY A 136 1.04 3.24 -6.72
N SER A 137 1.30 3.99 -7.77
CA SER A 137 2.39 4.97 -7.91
C SER A 137 2.23 5.75 -9.21
N LEU A 138 2.85 6.93 -9.32
CA LEU A 138 3.11 7.56 -10.62
C LEU A 138 3.82 6.58 -11.58
N ALA A 139 4.69 5.70 -11.06
CA ALA A 139 5.35 4.63 -11.81
C ALA A 139 4.39 3.58 -12.40
N GLY A 140 3.12 3.58 -12.02
CA GLY A 140 2.06 2.78 -12.65
C GLY A 140 1.39 3.44 -13.84
N ARG A 141 1.79 4.67 -14.18
CA ARG A 141 1.29 5.47 -15.30
C ARG A 141 2.38 5.89 -16.28
N GLU A 142 3.60 5.98 -15.77
CA GLU A 142 4.77 6.41 -16.53
C GLU A 142 5.92 5.44 -16.29
N VAL A 143 6.80 5.33 -17.28
CA VAL A 143 8.04 4.57 -17.16
C VAL A 143 9.21 5.54 -17.14
N TYR A 144 10.18 5.30 -16.27
CA TYR A 144 11.40 6.10 -16.17
C TYR A 144 12.65 5.23 -16.30
N GLU A 145 13.75 5.85 -16.66
CA GLU A 145 15.03 5.17 -16.85
C GLU A 145 15.41 4.32 -15.63
N LYS A 146 15.77 3.05 -15.86
CA LYS A 146 16.14 2.07 -14.82
C LYS A 146 15.01 1.72 -13.81
N GLY A 147 13.78 2.19 -14.07
CA GLY A 147 12.60 1.85 -13.25
C GLY A 147 11.90 0.57 -13.68
N ASN A 148 12.37 -0.08 -14.71
CA ASN A 148 11.82 -1.22 -15.46
C ASN A 148 10.79 -2.09 -14.70
N ILE A 149 11.24 -3.04 -13.88
CA ILE A 149 10.32 -3.99 -13.21
C ILE A 149 9.46 -3.31 -12.14
N TYR A 150 9.99 -2.31 -11.42
CA TYR A 150 9.14 -1.55 -10.50
C TYR A 150 7.97 -0.88 -11.24
N CYS A 151 8.24 -0.21 -12.35
CA CYS A 151 7.18 0.38 -13.18
C CYS A 151 6.21 -0.70 -13.69
N ALA A 152 6.73 -1.84 -14.16
CA ALA A 152 5.89 -2.95 -14.60
C ALA A 152 4.96 -3.45 -13.48
N THR A 153 5.47 -3.63 -12.25
CA THR A 153 4.62 -4.05 -11.12
C THR A 153 3.56 -3.01 -10.78
N LYS A 154 3.87 -1.72 -10.86
CA LYS A 154 2.89 -0.65 -10.58
C LYS A 154 1.87 -0.46 -11.72
N HIS A 155 2.25 -0.70 -12.97
CA HIS A 155 1.29 -0.83 -14.08
C HIS A 155 0.36 -2.04 -13.89
N ALA A 156 0.90 -3.17 -13.40
CA ALA A 156 0.08 -4.33 -13.04
C ALA A 156 -0.93 -3.99 -11.93
N VAL A 157 -0.53 -3.26 -10.87
CA VAL A 157 -1.45 -2.80 -9.82
C VAL A 157 -2.56 -1.91 -10.40
N ASN A 158 -2.24 -1.01 -11.34
CA ASN A 158 -3.23 -0.18 -12.01
C ASN A 158 -4.23 -1.04 -12.81
N ALA A 159 -3.73 -2.00 -13.61
CA ALA A 159 -4.59 -2.92 -14.36
C ALA A 159 -5.48 -3.76 -13.44
N ILE A 160 -4.91 -4.32 -12.37
CA ILE A 160 -5.63 -5.12 -11.36
C ILE A 160 -6.71 -4.27 -10.67
N SER A 161 -6.42 -3.03 -10.31
CA SER A 161 -7.39 -2.12 -9.69
C SER A 161 -8.59 -1.85 -10.61
N LYS A 162 -8.34 -1.67 -11.91
CA LYS A 162 -9.39 -1.52 -12.92
C LYS A 162 -10.20 -2.82 -13.09
N ALA A 163 -9.54 -3.99 -13.18
CA ALA A 163 -10.19 -5.28 -13.27
C ALA A 163 -11.08 -5.55 -12.04
N MET A 164 -10.58 -5.31 -10.83
CA MET A 164 -11.37 -5.43 -9.61
C MET A 164 -12.63 -4.55 -9.65
N ARG A 165 -12.57 -3.31 -10.16
CA ARG A 165 -13.75 -2.45 -10.29
C ARG A 165 -14.80 -3.03 -11.24
N ILE A 166 -14.36 -3.65 -12.33
CA ILE A 166 -15.25 -4.31 -13.30
C ILE A 166 -15.92 -5.54 -12.67
N ASP A 167 -15.10 -6.43 -12.10
CA ASP A 167 -15.57 -7.71 -11.56
C ASP A 167 -16.48 -7.52 -10.33
N LEU A 168 -16.22 -6.50 -9.52
CA LEU A 168 -16.94 -6.23 -8.28
C LEU A 168 -18.08 -5.22 -8.42
N ASN A 169 -18.38 -4.72 -9.62
CA ASN A 169 -19.35 -3.64 -9.86
C ASN A 169 -20.76 -3.91 -9.27
N LYS A 170 -21.19 -5.18 -9.25
CA LYS A 170 -22.53 -5.57 -8.77
C LYS A 170 -22.55 -6.04 -7.30
N THR A 171 -21.44 -5.93 -6.58
CA THR A 171 -21.27 -6.51 -5.24
C THR A 171 -21.33 -5.51 -4.11
N GLY A 172 -21.54 -4.22 -4.38
CA GLY A 172 -21.50 -3.15 -3.38
C GLY A 172 -20.09 -2.78 -2.91
N ILE A 173 -19.03 -3.35 -3.49
CA ILE A 173 -17.64 -3.10 -3.12
C ILE A 173 -17.07 -1.98 -3.96
N LYS A 174 -16.42 -1.01 -3.29
CA LYS A 174 -15.66 0.06 -3.95
C LYS A 174 -14.20 -0.33 -4.12
N VAL A 175 -13.58 0.12 -5.20
CA VAL A 175 -12.14 -0.06 -5.43
C VAL A 175 -11.52 1.26 -5.83
N SER A 176 -10.56 1.72 -5.03
CA SER A 176 -9.79 2.94 -5.25
C SER A 176 -8.33 2.62 -5.46
N GLU A 177 -7.67 3.42 -6.27
CA GLU A 177 -6.22 3.40 -6.42
C GLU A 177 -5.67 4.78 -6.06
N ILE A 178 -4.69 4.81 -5.16
CA ILE A 178 -3.99 6.04 -4.79
C ILE A 178 -2.57 5.93 -5.34
N ASN A 179 -2.19 6.87 -6.19
CA ASN A 179 -0.95 6.87 -6.95
C ASN A 179 -0.03 8.00 -6.49
N PRO A 180 0.83 7.79 -5.47
CA PRO A 180 1.78 8.79 -5.04
C PRO A 180 2.91 9.00 -6.07
N GLY A 181 3.41 10.23 -6.14
CA GLY A 181 4.73 10.54 -6.68
C GLY A 181 5.82 10.24 -5.64
N LEU A 182 6.79 11.13 -5.52
CA LEU A 182 7.91 10.94 -4.60
C LEU A 182 7.50 11.27 -3.16
N VAL A 183 7.39 10.23 -2.34
CA VAL A 183 7.11 10.31 -0.89
C VAL A 183 8.39 9.97 -0.13
N GLU A 184 8.83 10.85 0.76
CA GLU A 184 10.01 10.62 1.59
C GLU A 184 9.70 9.59 2.68
N THR A 185 10.26 8.39 2.53
CA THR A 185 10.07 7.25 3.43
C THR A 185 11.31 6.37 3.39
N ASP A 186 11.33 5.28 4.17
CA ASP A 186 12.36 4.23 4.10
C ASP A 186 12.42 3.50 2.73
N PHE A 187 11.48 3.77 1.83
CA PHE A 187 11.40 3.13 0.53
C PHE A 187 12.69 3.28 -0.29
N SER A 188 13.29 4.48 -0.31
CA SER A 188 14.55 4.70 -1.02
C SER A 188 15.73 3.98 -0.37
N ASN A 189 15.75 3.84 0.96
CA ASN A 189 16.76 3.06 1.66
C ASN A 189 16.67 1.58 1.31
N VAL A 190 15.46 1.03 1.23
CA VAL A 190 15.22 -0.35 0.78
C VAL A 190 15.65 -0.53 -0.67
N ARG A 191 15.24 0.39 -1.56
CA ARG A 191 15.56 0.36 -2.99
C ARG A 191 17.06 0.33 -3.26
N PHE A 192 17.81 1.12 -2.52
CA PHE A 192 19.27 1.23 -2.68
C PHE A 192 20.06 0.34 -1.70
N LYS A 193 19.40 -0.68 -1.11
CA LYS A 193 20.06 -1.71 -0.28
C LYS A 193 20.90 -1.10 0.85
N GLY A 194 20.44 0.02 1.45
CA GLY A 194 21.12 0.69 2.57
C GLY A 194 22.13 1.78 2.16
N ASP A 195 22.26 2.10 0.88
CA ASP A 195 23.00 3.29 0.42
C ASP A 195 22.20 4.56 0.78
N ASN A 196 22.45 5.05 2.00
CA ASN A 196 21.76 6.19 2.58
C ASN A 196 22.02 7.49 1.80
N ASP A 197 23.20 7.65 1.20
CA ASP A 197 23.56 8.86 0.47
C ASP A 197 22.79 8.93 -0.85
N ARG A 198 22.69 7.79 -1.54
CA ARG A 198 21.88 7.69 -2.74
C ARG A 198 20.39 7.86 -2.44
N ALA A 199 19.90 7.29 -1.34
CA ALA A 199 18.52 7.44 -0.90
C ALA A 199 18.16 8.90 -0.58
N LYS A 200 19.03 9.64 0.12
CA LYS A 200 18.84 11.07 0.44
C LYS A 200 18.83 11.95 -0.79
N LYS A 201 19.71 11.68 -1.78
CA LYS A 201 19.78 12.45 -3.03
C LYS A 201 18.47 12.46 -3.83
N VAL A 202 17.61 11.46 -3.67
CA VAL A 202 16.30 11.41 -4.32
C VAL A 202 15.47 12.64 -3.95
N TYR A 203 15.53 13.06 -2.69
CA TYR A 203 14.66 14.10 -2.11
C TYR A 203 15.33 15.47 -1.98
N GLN A 204 16.58 15.63 -2.44
CA GLN A 204 17.31 16.90 -2.35
C GLN A 204 16.79 17.92 -3.35
N GLY A 205 16.72 19.19 -2.92
CA GLY A 205 16.39 20.35 -3.75
C GLY A 205 14.89 20.62 -3.93
N TYR A 206 14.00 19.89 -3.26
CA TYR A 206 12.57 20.14 -3.27
C TYR A 206 11.88 19.53 -2.04
N LYS A 207 10.64 19.97 -1.76
CA LYS A 207 9.81 19.39 -0.69
C LYS A 207 9.05 18.18 -1.25
N ALA A 208 9.51 16.97 -0.89
CA ALA A 208 8.82 15.73 -1.21
C ALA A 208 7.51 15.59 -0.42
N LEU A 209 6.60 14.76 -0.88
CA LEU A 209 5.45 14.33 -0.07
C LEU A 209 5.94 13.58 1.17
N GLN A 210 5.19 13.71 2.24
CA GLN A 210 5.36 12.92 3.45
C GLN A 210 4.30 11.80 3.52
N SER A 211 4.57 10.77 4.30
CA SER A 211 3.62 9.67 4.49
C SER A 211 2.25 10.14 4.97
N ASP A 212 2.21 11.20 5.78
CA ASP A 212 0.98 11.79 6.31
C ASP A 212 0.13 12.43 5.22
N ASP A 213 0.73 13.02 4.17
CA ASP A 213 -0.02 13.57 3.02
C ASP A 213 -0.84 12.47 2.33
N ILE A 214 -0.26 11.28 2.21
CA ILE A 214 -0.96 10.13 1.60
C ILE A 214 -1.98 9.53 2.57
N ALA A 215 -1.69 9.50 3.87
CA ALA A 215 -2.65 9.07 4.88
C ALA A 215 -3.90 9.96 4.92
N ASP A 216 -3.76 11.28 4.69
CA ASP A 216 -4.86 12.22 4.56
C ASP A 216 -5.74 11.91 3.35
N VAL A 217 -5.12 11.60 2.21
CA VAL A 217 -5.85 11.18 1.00
C VAL A 217 -6.56 9.85 1.22
N ILE A 218 -5.94 8.87 1.89
CA ILE A 218 -6.58 7.60 2.26
C ILE A 218 -7.82 7.87 3.12
N GLU A 219 -7.69 8.67 4.18
CA GLU A 219 -8.81 9.02 5.07
C GLU A 219 -9.93 9.76 4.30
N PHE A 220 -9.59 10.69 3.42
CA PHE A 220 -10.54 11.35 2.55
C PHE A 220 -11.32 10.37 1.70
N VAL A 221 -10.64 9.43 1.02
CA VAL A 221 -11.24 8.45 0.11
C VAL A 221 -12.21 7.52 0.85
N ILE A 222 -11.81 6.98 2.00
CA ILE A 222 -12.65 6.04 2.76
C ILE A 222 -13.88 6.67 3.41
N ASN A 223 -13.86 7.99 3.60
CA ASN A 223 -14.96 8.74 4.21
C ASN A 223 -15.95 9.32 3.19
N ARG A 224 -15.84 8.98 1.91
CA ARG A 224 -16.85 9.38 0.92
C ARG A 224 -18.15 8.60 1.10
N PRO A 225 -19.29 9.21 0.79
CA PRO A 225 -20.58 8.53 0.83
C PRO A 225 -20.58 7.19 0.08
N SER A 226 -21.45 6.27 0.45
CA SER A 226 -21.46 4.89 -0.10
C SER A 226 -21.58 4.86 -1.63
N HIS A 227 -22.36 5.76 -2.24
CA HIS A 227 -22.53 5.85 -3.68
C HIS A 227 -21.37 6.52 -4.42
N VAL A 228 -20.38 7.09 -3.70
CA VAL A 228 -19.22 7.75 -4.28
C VAL A 228 -18.03 6.81 -4.23
N ASN A 229 -17.49 6.46 -5.39
CA ASN A 229 -16.23 5.76 -5.52
C ASN A 229 -15.19 6.67 -6.19
N ILE A 230 -14.19 7.11 -5.45
CA ILE A 230 -13.03 7.78 -6.02
C ILE A 230 -12.11 6.70 -6.57
N ALA A 231 -12.24 6.47 -7.87
CA ALA A 231 -11.62 5.31 -8.52
C ALA A 231 -10.11 5.40 -8.59
N ASP A 232 -9.57 6.62 -8.72
CA ASP A 232 -8.16 6.85 -9.00
C ASP A 232 -7.75 8.27 -8.58
N ILE A 233 -6.66 8.39 -7.81
CA ILE A 233 -6.07 9.68 -7.40
C ILE A 233 -4.57 9.65 -7.65
N LEU A 234 -4.06 10.64 -8.39
CA LEU A 234 -2.64 10.95 -8.49
C LEU A 234 -2.30 12.07 -7.51
N VAL A 235 -1.27 11.86 -6.68
CA VAL A 235 -0.79 12.84 -5.69
C VAL A 235 0.70 13.08 -5.93
N LEU A 236 1.08 14.30 -6.27
CA LEU A 236 2.46 14.66 -6.59
C LEU A 236 2.98 15.75 -5.64
N PRO A 237 4.29 15.76 -5.33
CA PRO A 237 4.91 16.97 -4.83
C PRO A 237 4.66 18.13 -5.81
N GLN A 238 4.50 19.34 -5.31
CA GLN A 238 4.29 20.51 -6.19
C GLN A 238 5.42 20.69 -7.21
N ALA A 239 6.63 20.32 -6.85
CA ALA A 239 7.81 20.38 -7.73
C ALA A 239 7.90 19.25 -8.77
N GLN A 240 7.08 18.19 -8.67
CA GLN A 240 7.14 17.03 -9.55
C GLN A 240 6.07 17.12 -10.64
N ALA A 241 6.49 17.29 -11.89
CA ALA A 241 5.59 17.30 -13.05
C ALA A 241 5.36 15.89 -13.64
N THR A 242 6.44 15.09 -13.73
CA THR A 242 6.42 13.69 -14.23
C THR A 242 7.34 12.82 -13.38
N SER A 243 7.46 11.55 -13.72
CA SER A 243 8.40 10.63 -13.07
C SER A 243 9.88 11.05 -13.21
N SER A 244 10.21 11.88 -14.20
CA SER A 244 11.59 12.33 -14.52
C SER A 244 11.78 13.84 -14.47
N ILE A 245 10.71 14.63 -14.47
CA ILE A 245 10.79 16.11 -14.45
C ILE A 245 10.43 16.60 -13.05
N ILE A 246 11.44 17.08 -12.34
CA ILE A 246 11.32 17.60 -10.97
C ILE A 246 12.06 18.94 -10.93
N ASP A 247 11.38 20.00 -10.50
CA ASP A 247 12.00 21.31 -10.24
C ASP A 247 12.80 21.25 -8.92
N LYS A 248 14.12 21.18 -9.06
CA LYS A 248 15.08 21.14 -7.95
C LYS A 248 15.77 22.50 -7.85
N LYS A 249 15.74 23.06 -6.68
CA LYS A 249 16.42 24.33 -6.35
C LYS A 249 17.77 24.08 -5.72
#